data_7581daa9dbcece5efe247646fe0c15f7
#
_entry.id   7581daa9dbcece5efe247646fe0c15f7
#
_cell.length_a   1.000
_cell.length_b   1.000
_cell.length_c   1.000
_cell.angle_alpha   90.00
_cell.angle_beta   90.00
_cell.angle_gamma   90.00
#
_symmetry.space_group_name_H-M   'P 1'
#
loop_
_entity.id
_entity.type
_entity.pdbx_description
1 polymer ?
#
loop_
_entity_poly.entity_id
_entity_poly.type
_entity_poly.pdbx_seq_one_letter_code
_entity_poly.pdbx_strand_id
1 'polypeptide(L)'
;MEQTLKPVRLQAHRRTRSRNIRARRHGIFFLIILWYCFPSHARSEDSAATSGGNVGHLTRIVRDLCAQLQLNEHVDVRIDANNAKMVSSEPLPDSTAGYQISFDREFLESLNDDEIAAAIAHELGHVWIFTHHPYLQTEALANDIALRVVDRETMKRVYSKLWAHTGTSGNIDELLGPAHSQEPPKAATNLP
;
A
#
# COMPACT_ATOMS: atom_id res chain seq x y z
N MET A 1 79.00 -14.82 31.78
CA MET A 1 77.88 -15.47 32.52
C MET A 1 76.59 -14.86 31.98
N GLU A 2 75.97 -15.58 31.05
CA GLU A 2 74.82 -15.16 30.27
C GLU A 2 73.63 -15.97 30.76
N GLN A 3 72.66 -15.30 31.40
CA GLN A 3 71.43 -15.94 31.90
C GLN A 3 70.34 -15.80 30.88
N THR A 4 70.02 -16.87 30.25
CA THR A 4 68.96 -17.02 29.26
C THR A 4 67.60 -17.04 29.96
N LEU A 5 66.77 -15.99 29.79
CA LEU A 5 65.38 -15.92 30.26
C LEU A 5 64.46 -16.68 29.28
N LYS A 6 63.78 -17.70 29.77
CA LYS A 6 62.74 -18.44 29.03
C LYS A 6 61.42 -17.68 29.03
N PRO A 7 60.70 -17.60 27.90
CA PRO A 7 59.38 -16.96 27.88
C PRO A 7 58.30 -17.83 28.49
N VAL A 8 57.52 -17.26 29.37
CA VAL A 8 56.33 -17.83 29.98
C VAL A 8 55.17 -17.82 28.98
N ARG A 9 54.68 -19.01 28.66
CA ARG A 9 53.57 -19.22 27.75
C ARG A 9 52.22 -19.03 28.53
N LEU A 10 51.55 -17.88 28.38
CA LEU A 10 50.21 -17.64 28.88
C LEU A 10 49.19 -18.35 28.00
N GLN A 11 48.58 -19.37 28.58
CA GLN A 11 47.40 -20.04 27.99
C GLN A 11 46.18 -19.21 28.27
N ALA A 12 45.66 -18.54 27.22
CA ALA A 12 44.38 -17.84 27.29
C ALA A 12 43.24 -18.86 27.16
N HIS A 13 42.58 -19.15 28.28
CA HIS A 13 41.32 -19.88 28.30
C HIS A 13 40.21 -19.06 27.62
N ARG A 14 39.94 -19.32 26.36
CA ARG A 14 38.74 -18.84 25.69
C ARG A 14 37.50 -19.58 26.24
N ARG A 15 36.80 -19.01 27.21
CA ARG A 15 35.46 -19.40 27.54
C ARG A 15 34.54 -18.89 26.46
N THR A 16 34.13 -19.75 25.53
CA THR A 16 33.03 -19.53 24.60
C THR A 16 31.72 -19.57 25.36
N ARG A 17 31.23 -18.37 25.72
CA ARG A 17 29.89 -18.19 26.28
C ARG A 17 28.91 -18.17 25.11
N SER A 18 28.37 -19.35 24.76
CA SER A 18 27.25 -19.48 23.85
C SER A 18 26.04 -18.70 24.39
N ARG A 19 25.83 -17.50 23.88
CA ARG A 19 24.56 -16.79 24.05
C ARG A 19 23.62 -17.32 22.98
N ASN A 20 22.73 -18.23 23.38
CA ASN A 20 21.54 -18.58 22.63
C ASN A 20 20.66 -17.31 22.48
N ILE A 21 20.92 -16.53 21.46
CA ILE A 21 20.00 -15.51 20.99
C ILE A 21 18.91 -16.28 20.23
N ARG A 22 17.81 -16.58 20.94
CA ARG A 22 16.55 -16.92 20.28
C ARG A 22 16.13 -15.72 19.46
N ALA A 23 16.53 -15.68 18.20
CA ALA A 23 15.98 -14.77 17.22
C ALA A 23 14.48 -15.11 17.10
N ARG A 24 13.64 -14.33 17.76
CA ARG A 24 12.22 -14.24 17.42
C ARG A 24 12.16 -13.73 15.98
N ARG A 25 11.97 -14.65 15.05
CA ARG A 25 11.63 -14.34 13.67
C ARG A 25 10.22 -13.75 13.69
N HIS A 26 10.15 -12.44 13.88
CA HIS A 26 8.98 -11.68 13.48
C HIS A 26 9.01 -11.73 11.94
N GLY A 27 8.16 -12.57 11.39
CA GLY A 27 7.94 -12.59 9.96
C GLY A 27 7.27 -11.28 9.57
N ILE A 28 8.07 -10.30 9.24
CA ILE A 28 7.61 -9.14 8.48
C ILE A 28 7.35 -9.70 7.08
N PHE A 29 6.10 -10.08 6.81
CA PHE A 29 5.64 -10.31 5.45
C PHE A 29 5.60 -8.95 4.77
N PHE A 30 6.75 -8.53 4.25
CA PHE A 30 6.79 -7.58 3.16
C PHE A 30 6.11 -8.28 1.99
N LEU A 31 4.86 -7.92 1.71
CA LEU A 31 4.26 -8.13 0.40
C LEU A 31 5.05 -7.23 -0.58
N ILE A 32 6.24 -7.71 -0.96
CA ILE A 32 6.92 -7.21 -2.14
C ILE A 32 6.03 -7.63 -3.29
N ILE A 33 5.26 -6.69 -3.83
CA ILE A 33 4.55 -6.86 -5.09
C ILE A 33 5.64 -6.97 -6.15
N LEU A 34 6.11 -8.20 -6.38
CA LEU A 34 6.92 -8.55 -7.52
C LEU A 34 6.04 -8.34 -8.75
N TRP A 35 6.39 -7.35 -9.54
CA TRP A 35 5.85 -7.09 -10.85
C TRP A 35 6.21 -8.27 -11.77
N TYR A 36 5.43 -9.34 -11.72
CA TYR A 36 5.49 -10.39 -12.71
C TYR A 36 4.44 -10.15 -13.76
N CYS A 37 4.88 -9.89 -14.99
CA CYS A 37 4.08 -10.01 -16.19
C CYS A 37 3.44 -11.40 -16.24
N PHE A 38 2.13 -11.50 -16.01
CA PHE A 38 1.34 -12.66 -16.39
C PHE A 38 0.54 -12.33 -17.63
N PRO A 39 0.51 -13.24 -18.61
CA PRO A 39 -0.27 -13.04 -19.83
C PRO A 39 -1.77 -13.01 -19.52
N SER A 40 -2.42 -11.98 -20.02
CA SER A 40 -3.86 -11.80 -19.97
C SER A 40 -4.58 -12.99 -20.61
N HIS A 41 -5.37 -13.73 -19.81
CA HIS A 41 -6.41 -14.58 -20.35
C HIS A 41 -7.72 -13.81 -20.37
N ALA A 42 -8.15 -13.50 -21.56
CA ALA A 42 -9.46 -12.96 -21.84
C ALA A 42 -10.56 -13.96 -21.49
N ARG A 43 -11.58 -13.53 -20.77
CA ARG A 43 -12.98 -14.01 -20.83
C ARG A 43 -13.76 -13.50 -19.61
N SER A 44 -15.01 -13.11 -19.67
CA SER A 44 -16.14 -13.21 -20.58
C SER A 44 -17.10 -12.06 -20.29
N GLU A 45 -17.72 -11.51 -21.32
CA GLU A 45 -18.86 -10.60 -21.20
C GLU A 45 -20.08 -11.42 -20.74
N ASP A 46 -20.58 -11.12 -19.53
CA ASP A 46 -22.01 -11.26 -19.18
C ASP A 46 -22.26 -10.68 -17.78
N SER A 47 -22.70 -9.46 -17.74
CA SER A 47 -23.53 -8.79 -16.72
C SER A 47 -23.51 -7.27 -16.93
N ALA A 48 -23.93 -6.83 -18.12
CA ALA A 48 -23.75 -5.43 -18.53
C ALA A 48 -24.73 -4.43 -17.88
N ALA A 49 -25.79 -4.85 -17.24
CA ALA A 49 -26.85 -3.93 -16.82
C ALA A 49 -26.72 -3.39 -15.38
N THR A 50 -26.15 -4.15 -14.43
CA THR A 50 -25.96 -3.69 -13.04
C THR A 50 -24.60 -3.05 -12.82
N SER A 51 -23.64 -3.34 -13.70
CA SER A 51 -22.26 -2.87 -13.63
C SER A 51 -22.10 -1.39 -13.99
N GLY A 52 -22.95 -0.87 -14.89
CA GLY A 52 -22.81 0.50 -15.40
C GLY A 52 -23.02 1.61 -14.35
N GLY A 53 -23.93 1.40 -13.41
CA GLY A 53 -24.19 2.34 -12.32
C GLY A 53 -23.03 2.42 -11.33
N ASN A 54 -22.46 1.27 -10.98
CA ASN A 54 -21.31 1.20 -10.05
C ASN A 54 -20.04 1.79 -10.66
N VAL A 55 -19.72 1.47 -11.92
CA VAL A 55 -18.51 2.03 -12.58
C VAL A 55 -18.59 3.56 -12.69
N GLY A 56 -19.74 4.11 -13.06
CA GLY A 56 -19.93 5.57 -13.12
C GLY A 56 -19.77 6.25 -11.76
N HIS A 57 -20.17 5.61 -10.67
CA HIS A 57 -19.96 6.10 -9.31
C HIS A 57 -18.47 6.07 -8.94
N LEU A 58 -17.79 4.95 -9.17
CA LEU A 58 -16.34 4.80 -8.94
C LEU A 58 -15.52 5.82 -9.74
N THR A 59 -15.86 6.01 -11.02
CA THR A 59 -15.19 7.00 -11.90
C THR A 59 -15.30 8.42 -11.33
N ARG A 60 -16.44 8.76 -10.73
CA ARG A 60 -16.61 10.07 -10.09
C ARG A 60 -15.70 10.21 -8.87
N ILE A 61 -15.65 9.20 -8.00
CA ILE A 61 -14.75 9.20 -6.84
C ILE A 61 -13.29 9.32 -7.27
N VAL A 62 -12.85 8.54 -8.26
CA VAL A 62 -11.50 8.62 -8.83
C VAL A 62 -11.17 10.03 -9.29
N ARG A 63 -12.04 10.63 -10.10
CA ARG A 63 -11.84 12.00 -10.61
C ARG A 63 -11.70 13.03 -9.49
N ASP A 64 -12.58 12.94 -8.48
CA ASP A 64 -12.63 13.91 -7.39
C ASP A 64 -11.40 13.77 -6.47
N LEU A 65 -10.90 12.54 -6.25
CA LEU A 65 -9.67 12.27 -5.51
C LEU A 65 -8.41 12.64 -6.31
N CYS A 66 -8.36 12.39 -7.62
CA CYS A 66 -7.28 12.86 -8.49
C CYS A 66 -7.12 14.38 -8.40
N ALA A 67 -8.24 15.12 -8.45
CA ALA A 67 -8.20 16.58 -8.31
C ALA A 67 -7.63 17.03 -6.94
N GLN A 68 -8.01 16.36 -5.85
CA GLN A 68 -7.49 16.65 -4.50
C GLN A 68 -6.01 16.31 -4.36
N LEU A 69 -5.53 15.23 -4.96
CA LEU A 69 -4.13 14.79 -4.95
C LEU A 69 -3.28 15.48 -6.03
N GLN A 70 -3.88 16.35 -6.85
CA GLN A 70 -3.23 17.05 -7.96
C GLN A 70 -2.61 16.08 -8.99
N LEU A 71 -3.25 14.94 -9.19
CA LEU A 71 -2.91 13.97 -10.23
C LEU A 71 -3.53 14.39 -11.56
N ASN A 72 -2.71 14.49 -12.60
CA ASN A 72 -3.13 14.85 -13.96
C ASN A 72 -3.22 13.64 -14.90
N GLU A 73 -2.83 12.48 -14.40
CA GLU A 73 -2.85 11.22 -15.13
C GLU A 73 -4.30 10.76 -15.37
N HIS A 74 -4.50 10.15 -16.54
CA HIS A 74 -5.75 9.47 -16.81
C HIS A 74 -5.85 8.21 -15.95
N VAL A 75 -6.91 8.06 -15.17
CA VAL A 75 -7.14 6.90 -14.34
C VAL A 75 -8.51 6.32 -14.60
N ASP A 76 -8.52 5.13 -15.21
CA ASP A 76 -9.73 4.34 -15.41
C ASP A 76 -10.03 3.46 -14.20
N VAL A 77 -11.28 3.04 -14.06
CA VAL A 77 -11.68 2.07 -13.05
C VAL A 77 -12.50 0.94 -13.66
N ARG A 78 -12.25 -0.29 -13.20
CA ARG A 78 -13.03 -1.46 -13.58
C ARG A 78 -13.35 -2.36 -12.39
N ILE A 79 -14.34 -3.21 -12.57
CA ILE A 79 -14.70 -4.27 -11.62
C ILE A 79 -14.28 -5.59 -12.26
N ASP A 80 -13.46 -6.36 -11.56
CA ASP A 80 -12.99 -7.69 -11.96
C ASP A 80 -13.55 -8.72 -10.97
N ALA A 81 -14.06 -9.82 -11.46
CA ALA A 81 -14.61 -10.88 -10.61
C ALA A 81 -13.53 -11.74 -9.93
N ASN A 82 -12.26 -11.56 -10.30
CA ASN A 82 -11.15 -12.40 -9.82
C ASN A 82 -9.88 -11.58 -9.60
N ASN A 83 -9.97 -10.36 -9.08
CA ASN A 83 -8.78 -9.60 -8.70
C ASN A 83 -8.19 -10.15 -7.39
N ALA A 84 -7.16 -10.99 -7.50
CA ALA A 84 -6.49 -11.59 -6.34
C ALA A 84 -5.91 -10.59 -5.33
N LYS A 85 -5.74 -9.33 -5.73
CA LYS A 85 -5.27 -8.24 -4.86
C LYS A 85 -6.41 -7.48 -4.18
N MET A 86 -7.67 -7.85 -4.46
CA MET A 86 -8.90 -7.19 -4.02
C MET A 86 -9.06 -5.80 -4.63
N VAL A 87 -8.06 -4.95 -4.51
CA VAL A 87 -7.92 -3.67 -5.23
C VAL A 87 -6.50 -3.58 -5.75
N SER A 88 -6.30 -3.02 -6.93
CA SER A 88 -4.96 -2.80 -7.50
C SER A 88 -4.98 -1.68 -8.53
N SER A 89 -3.85 -0.97 -8.64
CA SER A 89 -3.59 -0.01 -9.71
C SER A 89 -2.45 -0.50 -10.61
N GLU A 90 -2.65 -0.39 -11.92
CA GLU A 90 -1.69 -0.83 -12.92
C GLU A 90 -1.63 0.19 -14.06
N PRO A 91 -0.46 0.40 -14.72
CA PRO A 91 -0.40 1.18 -15.94
C PRO A 91 -1.27 0.57 -17.04
N LEU A 92 -1.90 1.41 -17.85
CA LEU A 92 -2.63 0.95 -19.05
C LEU A 92 -1.65 0.34 -20.07
N PRO A 93 -2.01 -0.81 -20.71
CA PRO A 93 -1.07 -1.60 -21.51
C PRO A 93 -0.58 -0.93 -22.79
N ASP A 94 -1.29 0.01 -23.37
CA ASP A 94 -0.92 0.58 -24.67
C ASP A 94 -0.68 2.08 -24.57
N SER A 95 0.58 2.50 -24.46
CA SER A 95 1.16 3.83 -24.75
C SER A 95 0.31 5.10 -24.47
N THR A 96 -0.91 4.99 -24.02
CA THR A 96 -1.67 6.07 -23.44
C THR A 96 -1.22 6.24 -22.00
N ALA A 97 -0.56 7.35 -21.70
CA ALA A 97 -0.14 7.68 -20.33
C ALA A 97 -1.36 7.65 -19.40
N GLY A 98 -1.53 6.54 -18.65
CA GLY A 98 -2.68 6.36 -17.80
C GLY A 98 -2.57 5.10 -16.95
N TYR A 99 -3.50 4.97 -16.02
CA TYR A 99 -3.58 3.88 -15.05
C TYR A 99 -4.98 3.30 -15.01
N GLN A 100 -5.09 2.06 -14.55
CA GLN A 100 -6.36 1.41 -14.30
C GLN A 100 -6.40 0.94 -12.85
N ILE A 101 -7.44 1.31 -12.12
CA ILE A 101 -7.77 0.74 -10.82
C ILE A 101 -8.77 -0.38 -11.04
N SER A 102 -8.46 -1.57 -10.50
CA SER A 102 -9.31 -2.76 -10.62
C SER A 102 -9.78 -3.20 -9.24
N PHE A 103 -11.10 -3.33 -9.08
CA PHE A 103 -11.71 -3.86 -7.85
C PHE A 103 -12.13 -5.31 -8.05
N ASP A 104 -11.88 -6.17 -7.07
CA ASP A 104 -12.61 -7.41 -6.91
C ASP A 104 -14.08 -7.09 -6.60
N ARG A 105 -15.00 -7.84 -7.23
CA ARG A 105 -16.44 -7.60 -7.09
C ARG A 105 -16.93 -7.82 -5.66
N GLU A 106 -16.59 -8.95 -5.05
CA GLU A 106 -17.07 -9.31 -3.73
C GLU A 106 -16.49 -8.37 -2.66
N PHE A 107 -15.22 -8.00 -2.80
CA PHE A 107 -14.62 -7.04 -1.92
C PHE A 107 -15.27 -5.66 -2.05
N LEU A 108 -15.50 -5.16 -3.26
CA LEU A 108 -16.20 -3.90 -3.50
C LEU A 108 -17.60 -3.88 -2.85
N GLU A 109 -18.38 -4.96 -2.97
CA GLU A 109 -19.70 -5.08 -2.37
C GLU A 109 -19.68 -5.07 -0.82
N SER A 110 -18.54 -5.37 -0.21
CA SER A 110 -18.35 -5.32 1.24
C SER A 110 -18.08 -3.90 1.76
N LEU A 111 -17.74 -2.95 0.89
CA LEU A 111 -17.35 -1.60 1.24
C LEU A 111 -18.53 -0.63 1.15
N ASN A 112 -18.55 0.37 2.04
CA ASN A 112 -19.40 1.55 1.88
C ASN A 112 -18.68 2.64 1.07
N ASP A 113 -19.36 3.74 0.74
CA ASP A 113 -18.82 4.80 -0.12
C ASP A 113 -17.54 5.44 0.43
N ASP A 114 -17.45 5.69 1.74
CA ASP A 114 -16.24 6.25 2.35
C ASP A 114 -15.06 5.27 2.29
N GLU A 115 -15.34 3.99 2.49
CA GLU A 115 -14.35 2.91 2.39
C GLU A 115 -13.89 2.69 0.94
N ILE A 116 -14.80 2.82 -0.03
CA ILE A 116 -14.47 2.82 -1.46
C ILE A 116 -13.54 3.99 -1.78
N ALA A 117 -13.87 5.19 -1.31
CA ALA A 117 -13.02 6.35 -1.50
C ALA A 117 -11.63 6.15 -0.87
N ALA A 118 -11.55 5.55 0.31
CA ALA A 118 -10.29 5.27 0.98
C ALA A 118 -9.45 4.21 0.23
N ALA A 119 -10.07 3.15 -0.28
CA ALA A 119 -9.39 2.16 -1.11
C ALA A 119 -8.87 2.77 -2.42
N ILE A 120 -9.66 3.60 -3.09
CA ILE A 120 -9.23 4.34 -4.29
C ILE A 120 -8.10 5.31 -3.95
N ALA A 121 -8.19 6.05 -2.85
CA ALA A 121 -7.14 6.99 -2.44
C ALA A 121 -5.79 6.28 -2.20
N HIS A 122 -5.80 5.07 -1.64
CA HIS A 122 -4.62 4.25 -1.48
C HIS A 122 -3.99 3.88 -2.84
N GLU A 123 -4.79 3.41 -3.78
CA GLU A 123 -4.32 3.07 -5.13
C GLU A 123 -3.81 4.30 -5.90
N LEU A 124 -4.47 5.45 -5.74
CA LEU A 124 -3.97 6.73 -6.27
C LEU A 124 -2.67 7.17 -5.59
N GLY A 125 -2.44 6.76 -4.34
CA GLY A 125 -1.16 6.92 -3.66
C GLY A 125 -0.03 6.20 -4.41
N HIS A 126 -0.24 4.97 -4.86
CA HIS A 126 0.71 4.24 -5.71
C HIS A 126 0.91 4.92 -7.07
N VAL A 127 -0.15 5.41 -7.72
CA VAL A 127 -0.05 6.18 -8.97
C VAL A 127 0.79 7.44 -8.75
N TRP A 128 0.53 8.18 -7.67
CA TRP A 128 1.30 9.38 -7.33
C TRP A 128 2.79 9.08 -7.15
N ILE A 129 3.12 8.02 -6.40
CA ILE A 129 4.51 7.60 -6.19
C ILE A 129 5.16 7.23 -7.53
N PHE A 130 4.47 6.46 -8.36
CA PHE A 130 5.01 6.03 -9.63
C PHE A 130 5.37 7.20 -10.55
N THR A 131 4.56 8.26 -10.55
CA THR A 131 4.75 9.44 -11.41
C THR A 131 5.77 10.43 -10.86
N HIS A 132 5.97 10.47 -9.53
CA HIS A 132 6.86 11.45 -8.88
C HIS A 132 8.15 10.82 -8.36
N HIS A 133 8.09 9.61 -7.82
CA HIS A 133 9.21 8.91 -7.17
C HIS A 133 9.18 7.40 -7.42
N PRO A 134 9.34 6.91 -8.66
CA PRO A 134 9.09 5.52 -9.04
C PRO A 134 9.94 4.48 -8.26
N TYR A 135 11.03 4.89 -7.64
CA TYR A 135 11.90 4.02 -6.83
C TYR A 135 11.46 3.89 -5.36
N LEU A 136 10.44 4.64 -4.93
CA LEU A 136 9.99 4.69 -3.54
C LEU A 136 8.64 3.98 -3.32
N GLN A 137 8.30 3.02 -4.15
CA GLN A 137 7.04 2.26 -4.04
C GLN A 137 6.97 1.48 -2.73
N THR A 138 6.24 2.03 -1.76
CA THR A 138 5.97 1.39 -0.47
C THR A 138 4.53 1.61 -0.05
N GLU A 139 3.96 0.63 0.64
CA GLU A 139 2.62 0.72 1.22
C GLU A 139 2.48 1.90 2.19
N ALA A 140 3.52 2.13 3.01
CA ALA A 140 3.51 3.22 3.97
C ALA A 140 3.41 4.59 3.29
N LEU A 141 4.13 4.82 2.17
CA LEU A 141 4.07 6.08 1.44
C LEU A 141 2.73 6.22 0.69
N ALA A 142 2.20 5.14 0.11
CA ALA A 142 0.88 5.17 -0.52
C ALA A 142 -0.21 5.53 0.50
N ASN A 143 -0.15 4.96 1.70
CA ASN A 143 -1.03 5.32 2.81
C ASN A 143 -0.87 6.78 3.25
N ASP A 144 0.37 7.28 3.36
CA ASP A 144 0.62 8.68 3.73
C ASP A 144 0.01 9.67 2.72
N ILE A 145 0.08 9.33 1.43
CA ILE A 145 -0.55 10.12 0.38
C ILE A 145 -2.08 10.03 0.47
N ALA A 146 -2.63 8.83 0.64
CA ALA A 146 -4.07 8.62 0.77
C ALA A 146 -4.65 9.39 1.97
N LEU A 147 -3.95 9.40 3.11
CA LEU A 147 -4.36 10.09 4.33
C LEU A 147 -4.40 11.63 4.20
N ARG A 148 -3.98 12.20 3.07
CA ARG A 148 -4.17 13.62 2.78
C ARG A 148 -5.61 13.95 2.37
N VAL A 149 -6.36 12.95 1.90
CA VAL A 149 -7.69 13.12 1.30
C VAL A 149 -8.77 12.25 1.94
N VAL A 150 -8.39 11.24 2.75
CA VAL A 150 -9.32 10.39 3.49
C VAL A 150 -8.89 10.29 4.95
N ASP A 151 -9.84 9.97 5.84
CA ASP A 151 -9.53 9.85 7.25
C ASP A 151 -8.91 8.48 7.62
N ARG A 152 -8.11 8.49 8.68
CA ARG A 152 -7.37 7.34 9.18
C ARG A 152 -8.28 6.19 9.64
N GLU A 153 -9.40 6.50 10.26
CA GLU A 153 -10.30 5.46 10.78
C GLU A 153 -11.01 4.72 9.65
N THR A 154 -11.32 5.43 8.57
CA THR A 154 -11.84 4.79 7.34
C THR A 154 -10.79 3.87 6.72
N MET A 155 -9.53 4.31 6.62
CA MET A 155 -8.44 3.43 6.15
C MET A 155 -8.28 2.19 7.03
N LYS A 156 -8.37 2.32 8.35
CA LYS A 156 -8.35 1.16 9.27
C LYS A 156 -9.47 0.17 8.99
N ARG A 157 -10.68 0.66 8.71
CA ARG A 157 -11.82 -0.22 8.35
C ARG A 157 -11.58 -0.97 7.04
N VAL A 158 -11.04 -0.29 6.03
CA VAL A 158 -10.68 -0.94 4.75
C VAL A 158 -9.67 -2.06 4.97
N TYR A 159 -8.57 -1.80 5.69
CA TYR A 159 -7.57 -2.84 5.97
C TYR A 159 -8.14 -4.00 6.80
N SER A 160 -9.02 -3.72 7.77
CA SER A 160 -9.67 -4.76 8.55
C SER A 160 -10.53 -5.67 7.68
N LYS A 161 -11.28 -5.10 6.73
CA LYS A 161 -12.09 -5.85 5.77
C LYS A 161 -11.22 -6.63 4.77
N LEU A 162 -10.16 -6.01 4.26
CA LEU A 162 -9.19 -6.66 3.38
C LEU A 162 -8.59 -7.91 4.03
N TRP A 163 -8.13 -7.79 5.27
CA TRP A 163 -7.56 -8.93 6.00
C TRP A 163 -8.60 -10.01 6.30
N ALA A 164 -9.81 -9.62 6.66
CA ALA A 164 -10.89 -10.59 6.86
C ALA A 164 -11.22 -11.36 5.57
N HIS A 165 -11.22 -10.66 4.42
CA HIS A 165 -11.51 -11.24 3.11
C HIS A 165 -10.39 -12.17 2.63
N THR A 166 -9.14 -11.78 2.83
CA THR A 166 -7.95 -12.55 2.40
C THR A 166 -7.49 -13.61 3.41
N GLY A 167 -8.09 -13.66 4.61
CA GLY A 167 -7.65 -14.56 5.69
C GLY A 167 -6.27 -14.20 6.24
N THR A 168 -5.82 -12.96 6.08
CA THR A 168 -4.55 -12.45 6.56
C THR A 168 -4.71 -11.60 7.81
N SER A 169 -3.62 -11.10 8.36
CA SER A 169 -3.62 -10.17 9.50
C SER A 169 -2.34 -9.32 9.46
N GLY A 170 -2.39 -8.15 10.08
CA GLY A 170 -1.25 -7.25 10.16
C GLY A 170 -1.40 -6.25 11.31
N ASN A 171 -0.43 -5.34 11.41
CA ASN A 171 -0.48 -4.23 12.35
C ASN A 171 -0.88 -2.94 11.59
N ILE A 172 -2.13 -2.53 11.75
CA ILE A 172 -2.68 -1.35 11.09
C ILE A 172 -1.91 -0.07 11.46
N ASP A 173 -1.53 0.09 12.73
CA ASP A 173 -0.84 1.31 13.16
C ASP A 173 0.59 1.38 12.61
N GLU A 174 1.23 0.24 12.38
CA GLU A 174 2.52 0.17 11.69
C GLU A 174 2.39 0.54 10.20
N LEU A 175 1.36 0.04 9.53
CA LEU A 175 1.10 0.33 8.12
C LEU A 175 0.74 1.79 7.85
N LEU A 176 -0.07 2.38 8.72
CA LEU A 176 -0.51 3.77 8.57
C LEU A 176 0.47 4.78 9.18
N GLY A 177 1.54 4.31 9.83
CA GLY A 177 2.49 5.17 10.52
C GLY A 177 1.90 5.89 11.74
N PRO A 178 2.65 6.78 12.39
CA PRO A 178 2.14 7.58 13.51
C PRO A 178 1.00 8.50 13.05
N ALA A 179 0.02 8.71 13.92
CA ALA A 179 -1.03 9.70 13.65
C ALA A 179 -0.38 11.09 13.59
N HIS A 180 -0.20 11.63 12.38
CA HIS A 180 0.12 13.02 12.25
C HIS A 180 -1.12 13.82 12.67
N SER A 181 -0.98 14.70 13.65
CA SER A 181 -2.03 15.67 13.97
C SER A 181 -2.25 16.48 12.69
N GLN A 182 -3.36 16.25 12.01
CA GLN A 182 -3.80 17.10 10.91
C GLN A 182 -4.12 18.45 11.55
N GLU A 183 -3.14 19.34 11.54
CA GLU A 183 -3.42 20.75 11.86
C GLU A 183 -4.37 21.24 10.77
N PRO A 184 -5.59 21.69 11.11
CA PRO A 184 -6.52 22.17 10.10
C PRO A 184 -5.84 23.28 9.31
N PRO A 185 -6.08 23.39 7.99
CA PRO A 185 -5.46 24.40 7.16
C PRO A 185 -5.72 25.76 7.83
N LYS A 186 -4.65 26.45 8.21
CA LYS A 186 -4.74 27.82 8.75
C LYS A 186 -5.55 28.64 7.77
N ALA A 187 -6.77 29.00 8.19
CA ALA A 187 -7.59 29.96 7.46
C ALA A 187 -6.70 31.17 7.12
N ALA A 188 -6.56 31.45 5.82
CA ALA A 188 -5.83 32.62 5.37
C ALA A 188 -6.49 33.83 6.04
N THR A 189 -5.84 34.35 7.07
CA THR A 189 -6.23 35.63 7.68
C THR A 189 -5.95 36.70 6.64
N ASN A 190 -6.98 37.13 5.96
CA ASN A 190 -6.93 38.34 5.13
C ASN A 190 -6.48 39.47 6.04
N LEU A 191 -5.28 39.97 5.86
CA LEU A 191 -4.80 41.21 6.39
C LEU A 191 -5.42 42.35 5.57
N PRO A 192 -5.82 43.45 6.23
CA PRO A 192 -6.48 44.59 5.64
C PRO A 192 -5.59 45.40 4.68
#